data_97999419b502d18ccf3ff4edd35a90fc
#
_entry.id   97999419b502d18ccf3ff4edd35a90fc
#
_cell.length_a   1.000
_cell.length_b   1.000
_cell.length_c   1.000
_cell.angle_alpha   90.00
_cell.angle_beta   90.00
_cell.angle_gamma   90.00
#
_symmetry.space_group_name_H-M   'P 1'
#
loop_
_entity.id
_entity.type
_entity.pdbx_description
1 polymer ?
#
loop_
_entity_poly.entity_id
_entity_poly.type
_entity_poly.pdbx_seq_one_letter_code
_entity_poly.pdbx_strand_id
1 'polypeptide(L)' 'SDTQLNREAAGDAAAYVRPEAAGEVAAALENVLSDVNFRREMKARERRRAELFSEYAVARRLIDIYSSL' A
#
# COMPACT_ATOMS: atom_id res chain seq x y z
N SER A 1 -8.59 39.13 -4.04
CA SER A 1 -9.43 37.95 -3.99
C SER A 1 -8.77 36.85 -3.16
N ASP A 2 -9.58 35.95 -2.68
CA ASP A 2 -9.07 34.80 -1.84
C ASP A 2 -8.09 33.94 -2.60
N THR A 3 -8.27 33.80 -3.91
CA THR A 3 -7.39 33.02 -4.77
C THR A 3 -5.99 33.64 -4.86
N GLN A 4 -5.93 34.97 -4.94
CA GLN A 4 -4.68 35.71 -5.00
C GLN A 4 -3.94 35.60 -3.66
N LEU A 5 -4.65 35.74 -2.54
CA LEU A 5 -4.07 35.57 -1.21
C LEU A 5 -3.54 34.15 -1.01
N ASN A 6 -4.26 33.16 -1.49
CA ASN A 6 -3.83 31.77 -1.40
C ASN A 6 -2.55 31.52 -2.21
N ARG A 7 -2.44 32.14 -3.38
CA ARG A 7 -1.23 32.02 -4.21
C ARG A 7 -0.02 32.69 -3.54
N GLU A 8 -0.24 33.88 -2.97
CA GLU A 8 0.81 34.58 -2.26
C GLU A 8 1.27 33.81 -1.03
N ALA A 9 0.32 33.27 -0.26
CA ALA A 9 0.63 32.45 0.91
C ALA A 9 1.38 31.19 0.53
N ALA A 10 0.95 30.51 -0.55
CA ALA A 10 1.63 29.32 -1.05
C ALA A 10 3.03 29.64 -1.56
N GLY A 11 3.21 30.77 -2.24
CA GLY A 11 4.51 31.23 -2.71
C GLY A 11 5.45 31.55 -1.55
N ASP A 12 4.96 32.23 -0.52
CA ASP A 12 5.72 32.52 0.68
C ASP A 12 6.11 31.25 1.44
N ALA A 13 5.18 30.34 1.59
CA ALA A 13 5.45 29.05 2.23
C ALA A 13 6.52 28.26 1.47
N ALA A 14 6.42 28.23 0.12
CA ALA A 14 7.38 27.57 -0.72
C ALA A 14 8.78 28.18 -0.62
N ALA A 15 8.87 29.52 -0.44
CA ALA A 15 10.13 30.21 -0.28
C ALA A 15 10.85 29.85 1.01
N TYR A 16 10.12 29.42 2.02
CA TYR A 16 10.72 28.99 3.29
C TYR A 16 11.18 27.54 3.29
N VAL A 17 10.74 26.75 2.32
CA VAL A 17 11.15 25.35 2.22
C VAL A 17 12.54 25.29 1.59
N ARG A 18 13.51 24.84 2.34
CA ARG A 18 14.86 24.63 1.83
C ARG A 18 14.87 23.44 0.86
N PRO A 19 15.65 23.50 -0.21
CA PRO A 19 15.78 22.35 -1.11
C PRO A 19 16.15 21.06 -0.40
N GLU A 20 16.97 21.16 0.63
CA GLU A 20 17.39 20.02 1.45
C GLU A 20 16.20 19.44 2.22
N ALA A 21 15.36 20.30 2.79
CA ALA A 21 14.16 19.87 3.49
C ALA A 21 13.15 19.24 2.53
N ALA A 22 13.01 19.78 1.31
CA ALA A 22 12.16 19.21 0.29
C ALA A 22 12.61 17.80 -0.10
N GLY A 23 13.92 17.58 -0.23
CA GLY A 23 14.51 16.27 -0.49
C GLY A 23 14.23 15.27 0.63
N GLU A 24 14.37 15.71 1.88
CA GLU A 24 14.07 14.87 3.04
C GLU A 24 12.59 14.49 3.11
N VAL A 25 11.69 15.43 2.83
CA VAL A 25 10.25 15.17 2.79
C VAL A 25 9.92 14.18 1.67
N ALA A 26 10.49 14.37 0.49
CA ALA A 26 10.29 13.46 -0.62
C ALA A 26 10.77 12.05 -0.29
N ALA A 27 11.94 11.92 0.32
CA ALA A 27 12.48 10.63 0.74
C ALA A 27 11.58 9.96 1.79
N ALA A 28 11.08 10.73 2.76
CA ALA A 28 10.18 10.22 3.78
C ALA A 28 8.85 9.73 3.16
N LEU A 29 8.31 10.48 2.19
CA LEU A 29 7.11 10.07 1.47
C LEU A 29 7.33 8.79 0.66
N GLU A 30 8.47 8.67 -0.02
CA GLU A 30 8.83 7.46 -0.74
C GLU A 30 8.89 6.25 0.19
N ASN A 31 9.48 6.40 1.36
CA ASN A 31 9.56 5.34 2.35
C ASN A 31 8.17 4.91 2.83
N VAL A 32 7.30 5.88 3.12
CA VAL A 32 5.92 5.59 3.55
C VAL A 32 5.15 4.86 2.44
N LEU A 33 5.27 5.32 1.20
CA LEU A 33 4.61 4.68 0.06
C LEU A 33 5.14 3.27 -0.18
N SER A 34 6.44 3.05 -0.05
CA SER A 34 7.04 1.73 -0.15
C SER A 34 6.51 0.79 0.92
N ASP A 35 6.39 1.27 2.16
CA ASP A 35 5.85 0.47 3.26
C ASP A 35 4.37 0.12 3.03
N VAL A 36 3.58 1.08 2.57
CA VAL A 36 2.17 0.84 2.24
C VAL A 36 2.04 -0.21 1.13
N ASN A 37 2.84 -0.09 0.08
CA ASN A 37 2.83 -1.03 -1.03
C ASN A 37 3.26 -2.43 -0.57
N PHE A 38 4.30 -2.51 0.25
CA PHE A 38 4.78 -3.77 0.81
C PHE A 38 3.70 -4.47 1.63
N ARG A 39 3.02 -3.73 2.52
CA ARG A 39 1.93 -4.28 3.31
C ARG A 39 0.77 -4.76 2.44
N ARG A 40 0.45 -4.01 1.40
CA ARG A 40 -0.62 -4.38 0.46
C ARG A 40 -0.28 -5.67 -0.27
N GLU A 41 0.95 -5.80 -0.75
CA GLU A 41 1.41 -7.02 -1.41
C GLU A 41 1.40 -8.21 -0.47
N MET A 42 1.84 -8.04 0.78
CA MET A 42 1.83 -9.10 1.78
C MET A 42 0.41 -9.58 2.07
N LYS A 43 -0.54 -8.65 2.21
CA LYS A 43 -1.95 -8.99 2.41
C LYS A 43 -2.53 -9.76 1.21
N ALA A 44 -2.18 -9.34 0.00
CA ALA A 44 -2.61 -10.03 -1.21
C ALA A 44 -2.07 -11.46 -1.27
N ARG A 45 -0.81 -11.67 -0.91
CA ARG A 45 -0.19 -12.99 -0.84
C ARG A 45 -0.84 -13.87 0.21
N GLU A 46 -1.11 -13.32 1.40
CA GLU A 46 -1.79 -14.05 2.47
C GLU A 46 -3.18 -14.48 2.04
N ARG A 47 -3.93 -13.59 1.40
CA ARG A 47 -5.26 -13.91 0.89
C ARG A 47 -5.20 -15.02 -0.14
N ARG A 48 -4.28 -14.94 -1.10
CA ARG A 48 -4.11 -15.98 -2.12
C ARG A 48 -3.72 -17.32 -1.50
N ARG A 49 -2.84 -17.28 -0.51
CA ARG A 49 -2.43 -18.50 0.21
C ARG A 49 -3.62 -19.14 0.91
N ALA A 50 -4.47 -18.34 1.56
CA ALA A 50 -5.69 -18.81 2.21
C ALA A 50 -6.67 -19.40 1.20
N GLU A 51 -6.85 -18.76 0.04
CA GLU A 51 -7.69 -19.27 -1.04
C GLU A 51 -7.19 -20.62 -1.56
N LEU A 52 -5.89 -20.72 -1.80
CA LEU A 52 -5.28 -21.99 -2.25
C LEU A 52 -5.40 -23.09 -1.21
N PHE A 53 -5.23 -22.75 0.05
CA PHE A 53 -5.43 -23.70 1.14
C PHE A 53 -6.85 -24.22 1.20
N SER A 54 -7.84 -23.31 1.05
CA SER A 54 -9.26 -23.69 1.01
C SER A 54 -9.57 -24.59 -0.17
N GLU A 55 -9.06 -24.27 -1.35
CA GLU A 55 -9.22 -25.12 -2.55
C GLU A 55 -8.62 -26.51 -2.32
N TYR A 56 -7.43 -26.56 -1.74
CA TYR A 56 -6.76 -27.80 -1.41
C TYR A 56 -7.60 -28.62 -0.42
N ALA A 57 -8.11 -27.98 0.63
CA ALA A 57 -8.90 -28.65 1.65
C ALA A 57 -10.21 -29.25 1.05
N VAL A 58 -10.86 -28.52 0.17
CA VAL A 58 -12.05 -29.04 -0.52
C VAL A 58 -11.68 -30.22 -1.42
N ALA A 59 -10.64 -30.10 -2.20
CA ALA A 59 -10.18 -31.19 -3.09
C ALA A 59 -9.81 -32.44 -2.29
N ARG A 60 -9.11 -32.25 -1.17
CA ARG A 60 -8.72 -33.35 -0.28
C ARG A 60 -9.94 -34.05 0.30
N ARG A 61 -10.94 -33.31 0.71
CA ARG A 61 -12.18 -33.87 1.25
C ARG A 61 -12.92 -34.68 0.20
N LEU A 62 -12.98 -34.18 -1.05
CA LEU A 62 -13.59 -34.93 -2.15
C LEU A 62 -12.87 -36.23 -2.43
N ILE A 63 -11.55 -36.22 -2.44
CA ILE A 63 -10.73 -37.43 -2.62
C ILE A 63 -11.02 -38.44 -1.52
N ASP A 64 -11.09 -38.00 -0.28
CA ASP A 64 -11.37 -38.84 0.87
C ASP A 64 -12.76 -39.47 0.77
N ILE A 65 -13.75 -38.72 0.32
CA ILE A 65 -15.12 -39.24 0.09
C ILE A 65 -15.10 -40.31 -0.98
N TYR A 66 -14.48 -40.04 -2.14
CA TYR A 66 -14.38 -41.03 -3.22
C TYR A 66 -13.61 -42.27 -2.80
N SER A 67 -12.57 -42.11 -2.01
CA SER A 67 -11.77 -43.24 -1.53
C SER A 67 -12.50 -44.12 -0.52
N SER A 68 -13.52 -43.59 0.15
CA SER A 68 -14.32 -44.34 1.12
C SER A 68 -15.52 -45.07 0.48
N LEU A 69 -15.80 -44.76 -0.76
CA LEU A 69 -16.83 -45.47 -1.49
C LEU A 69 -16.31 -46.82 -1.96
#